data_04f5c309698601ac0d75fc6e519734d8
#
_entry.id   04f5c309698601ac0d75fc6e519734d8
#
_cell.length_a   1.000
_cell.length_b   1.000
_cell.length_c   1.000
_cell.angle_alpha   90.00
_cell.angle_beta   90.00
_cell.angle_gamma   90.00
#
_symmetry.space_group_name_H-M   'P 1'
#
loop_
_entity.id
_entity.type
_entity.pdbx_description
1 polymer ?
#
loop_
_entity_poly.entity_id
_entity_poly.type
_entity_poly.pdbx_seq_one_letter_code
_entity_poly.pdbx_strand_id
1 'polypeptide(L)'
;MVLKQEIVLERLKQIDTSLEELSLYQHKSPEDIGASLSLRWTVERGLIALANLVFDIADHILSGHFGIYSDTYEDTLRQLQHKGVISKDLYQKIKGLGGFRNILVHDYLK
;
A
#
# COMPACT_ATOMS: atom_id res chain seq x y z
N MET A 1 -2.31 21.50 -4.88
CA MET A 1 -1.12 20.73 -5.31
C MET A 1 -1.26 20.40 -6.79
N VAL A 2 -0.16 20.43 -7.55
CA VAL A 2 -0.16 20.05 -8.96
C VAL A 2 0.42 18.63 -9.09
N LEU A 3 -0.22 17.80 -9.92
CA LEU A 3 0.26 16.44 -10.19
C LEU A 3 1.63 16.51 -10.89
N LYS A 4 2.61 15.78 -10.37
CA LYS A 4 3.94 15.65 -10.95
C LYS A 4 4.17 14.22 -11.38
N GLN A 5 4.25 13.99 -12.69
CA GLN A 5 4.42 12.65 -13.26
C GLN A 5 5.68 11.95 -12.76
N GLU A 6 6.77 12.68 -12.63
CA GLU A 6 8.04 12.12 -12.16
C GLU A 6 7.94 11.57 -10.75
N ILE A 7 7.16 12.21 -9.87
CA ILE A 7 6.92 11.71 -8.51
C ILE A 7 6.13 10.40 -8.55
N VAL A 8 5.09 10.35 -9.38
CA VAL A 8 4.27 9.13 -9.53
C VAL A 8 5.12 7.99 -10.07
N LEU A 9 5.91 8.25 -11.13
CA LEU A 9 6.78 7.22 -11.72
C LEU A 9 7.81 6.72 -10.72
N GLU A 10 8.40 7.60 -9.93
CA GLU A 10 9.37 7.20 -8.90
C GLU A 10 8.73 6.31 -7.86
N ARG A 11 7.53 6.65 -7.38
CA ARG A 11 6.80 5.84 -6.40
C ARG A 11 6.42 4.47 -6.96
N LEU A 12 6.03 4.41 -8.25
CA LEU A 12 5.72 3.15 -8.90
C LEU A 12 6.97 2.24 -8.98
N LYS A 13 8.14 2.81 -9.25
CA LYS A 13 9.40 2.06 -9.22
C LYS A 13 9.70 1.52 -7.82
N GLN A 14 9.43 2.31 -6.79
CA GLN A 14 9.62 1.88 -5.41
C GLN A 14 8.66 0.74 -5.06
N ILE A 15 7.43 0.78 -5.56
CA ILE A 15 6.48 -0.33 -5.39
C ILE A 15 7.03 -1.60 -6.04
N ASP A 16 7.53 -1.51 -7.26
CA ASP A 16 8.11 -2.68 -7.96
C ASP A 16 9.28 -3.27 -7.17
N THR A 17 10.17 -2.42 -6.68
CA THR A 17 11.30 -2.85 -5.86
C THR A 17 10.82 -3.55 -4.58
N SER A 18 9.82 -2.98 -3.92
CA SER A 18 9.26 -3.56 -2.69
C SER A 18 8.60 -4.91 -2.96
N LEU A 19 7.89 -5.04 -4.08
CA LEU A 19 7.27 -6.31 -4.47
C LEU A 19 8.31 -7.38 -4.78
N GLU A 20 9.41 -7.01 -5.45
CA GLU A 20 10.51 -7.93 -5.71
C GLU A 20 11.12 -8.44 -4.41
N GLU A 21 11.39 -7.56 -3.45
CA GLU A 21 11.93 -7.95 -2.16
C GLU A 21 10.96 -8.85 -1.39
N LEU A 22 9.68 -8.48 -1.34
CA LEU A 22 8.67 -9.29 -0.65
C LEU A 22 8.49 -10.66 -1.29
N SER A 23 8.70 -10.77 -2.61
CA SER A 23 8.57 -12.05 -3.32
C SER A 23 9.58 -13.08 -2.84
N LEU A 24 10.69 -12.66 -2.24
CA LEU A 24 11.68 -13.58 -1.67
C LEU A 24 11.10 -14.41 -0.53
N TYR A 25 10.03 -13.94 0.10
CA TYR A 25 9.41 -14.58 1.26
C TYR A 25 8.10 -15.27 0.93
N GLN A 26 7.67 -15.30 -0.34
CA GLN A 26 6.36 -15.84 -0.71
C GLN A 26 6.23 -17.34 -0.46
N HIS A 27 7.34 -18.06 -0.34
CA HIS A 27 7.35 -19.50 -0.05
C HIS A 27 7.30 -19.81 1.44
N LYS A 28 7.41 -18.81 2.30
CA LYS A 28 7.38 -19.00 3.74
C LYS A 28 5.94 -19.18 4.20
N SER A 29 5.74 -20.22 5.04
CA SER A 29 4.43 -20.43 5.63
C SER A 29 4.17 -19.45 6.78
N PRO A 30 2.90 -19.27 7.20
CA PRO A 30 2.61 -18.48 8.40
C PRO A 30 3.39 -18.96 9.62
N GLU A 31 3.60 -20.28 9.76
CA GLU A 31 4.36 -20.86 10.85
C GLU A 31 5.84 -20.47 10.79
N ASP A 32 6.44 -20.48 9.59
CA ASP A 32 7.82 -20.04 9.39
C ASP A 32 8.01 -18.60 9.82
N ILE A 33 7.10 -17.73 9.39
CA ILE A 33 7.15 -16.29 9.70
C ILE A 33 6.96 -16.08 11.20
N GLY A 34 6.02 -16.79 11.82
CA GLY A 34 5.76 -16.69 13.25
C GLY A 34 6.89 -17.22 14.12
N ALA A 35 7.68 -18.17 13.61
CA ALA A 35 8.78 -18.81 14.36
C ALA A 35 10.05 -17.95 14.39
N SER A 36 10.20 -16.97 13.51
CA SER A 36 11.40 -16.12 13.44
C SER A 36 11.00 -14.65 13.59
N LEU A 37 11.40 -14.04 14.68
CA LEU A 37 11.10 -12.61 14.92
C LEU A 37 11.72 -11.73 13.85
N SER A 38 12.96 -12.01 13.44
CA SER A 38 13.62 -11.29 12.36
C SER A 38 12.85 -11.38 11.04
N LEU A 39 12.43 -12.57 10.68
CA LEU A 39 11.68 -12.80 9.44
C LEU A 39 10.32 -12.09 9.51
N ARG A 40 9.64 -12.21 10.62
CA ARG A 40 8.36 -11.55 10.84
C ARG A 40 8.47 -10.03 10.69
N TRP A 41 9.46 -9.42 11.37
CA TRP A 41 9.68 -7.97 11.29
C TRP A 41 10.01 -7.53 9.88
N THR A 42 10.84 -8.30 9.17
CA THR A 42 11.21 -7.99 7.79
C THR A 42 9.99 -7.96 6.88
N VAL A 43 9.16 -9.00 6.94
CA VAL A 43 7.95 -9.10 6.12
C VAL A 43 6.94 -8.03 6.50
N GLU A 44 6.69 -7.84 7.79
CA GLU A 44 5.72 -6.83 8.25
C GLU A 44 6.15 -5.42 7.85
N ARG A 45 7.43 -5.08 8.01
CA ARG A 45 7.94 -3.78 7.61
C ARG A 45 7.82 -3.55 6.12
N GLY A 46 8.11 -4.58 5.32
CA GLY A 46 7.97 -4.51 3.88
C GLY A 46 6.54 -4.27 3.44
N LEU A 47 5.59 -4.95 4.07
CA LEU A 47 4.16 -4.77 3.77
C LEU A 47 3.67 -3.37 4.16
N ILE A 48 4.11 -2.85 5.30
CA ILE A 48 3.77 -1.48 5.73
C ILE A 48 4.32 -0.47 4.72
N ALA A 49 5.58 -0.62 4.33
CA ALA A 49 6.21 0.29 3.37
C ALA A 49 5.48 0.27 2.02
N LEU A 50 5.10 -0.92 1.55
CA LEU A 50 4.36 -1.06 0.31
C LEU A 50 2.99 -0.38 0.38
N ALA A 51 2.25 -0.60 1.46
CA ALA A 51 0.95 0.04 1.65
C ALA A 51 1.08 1.57 1.68
N ASN A 52 2.09 2.09 2.39
CA ASN A 52 2.34 3.52 2.44
C ASN A 52 2.62 4.11 1.06
N LEU A 53 3.40 3.41 0.22
CA LEU A 53 3.66 3.86 -1.15
C LEU A 53 2.38 3.93 -1.98
N VAL A 54 1.51 2.94 -1.84
CA VAL A 54 0.23 2.93 -2.56
C VAL A 54 -0.61 4.15 -2.17
N PHE A 55 -0.72 4.45 -0.88
CA PHE A 55 -1.51 5.60 -0.43
C PHE A 55 -0.86 6.94 -0.77
N ASP A 56 0.48 7.02 -0.76
CA ASP A 56 1.19 8.22 -1.20
C ASP A 56 0.87 8.54 -2.66
N ILE A 57 0.93 7.54 -3.53
CA ILE A 57 0.59 7.72 -4.95
C ILE A 57 -0.88 8.11 -5.10
N ALA A 58 -1.75 7.40 -4.40
CA ALA A 58 -3.19 7.64 -4.47
C ALA A 58 -3.53 9.08 -4.07
N ASP A 59 -2.99 9.52 -2.94
CA ASP A 59 -3.21 10.89 -2.45
C ASP A 59 -2.65 11.94 -3.41
N HIS A 60 -1.49 11.68 -3.99
CA HIS A 60 -0.87 12.61 -4.93
C HIS A 60 -1.73 12.76 -6.20
N ILE A 61 -2.24 11.64 -6.73
CA ILE A 61 -3.10 11.68 -7.91
C ILE A 61 -4.43 12.38 -7.59
N LEU A 62 -5.07 12.02 -6.48
CA LEU A 62 -6.35 12.61 -6.11
C LEU A 62 -6.24 14.10 -5.85
N SER A 63 -5.26 14.53 -5.07
CA SER A 63 -5.09 15.95 -4.76
C SER A 63 -4.58 16.74 -5.95
N GLY A 64 -3.60 16.20 -6.68
CA GLY A 64 -2.93 16.94 -7.76
C GLY A 64 -3.72 16.99 -9.06
N HIS A 65 -4.47 15.94 -9.40
CA HIS A 65 -5.22 15.88 -10.65
C HIS A 65 -6.71 16.19 -10.47
N PHE A 66 -7.29 15.75 -9.36
CA PHE A 66 -8.73 15.87 -9.13
C PHE A 66 -9.13 16.87 -8.05
N GLY A 67 -8.15 17.39 -7.30
CA GLY A 67 -8.44 18.31 -6.20
C GLY A 67 -9.19 17.67 -5.04
N ILE A 68 -9.05 16.36 -4.86
CA ILE A 68 -9.75 15.59 -3.84
C ILE A 68 -8.80 15.29 -2.68
N TYR A 69 -9.27 15.50 -1.46
CA TYR A 69 -8.53 15.21 -0.23
C TYR A 69 -9.35 14.24 0.61
N SER A 70 -8.85 13.01 0.77
CA SER A 70 -9.54 11.97 1.51
C SER A 70 -9.05 11.92 2.95
N ASP A 71 -9.97 11.66 3.88
CA ASP A 71 -9.67 11.60 5.32
C ASP A 71 -9.29 10.18 5.78
N THR A 72 -9.64 9.16 5.01
CA THR A 72 -9.40 7.76 5.38
C THR A 72 -8.75 7.00 4.23
N TYR A 73 -8.02 5.93 4.57
CA TYR A 73 -7.46 5.05 3.55
C TYR A 73 -8.55 4.42 2.69
N GLU A 74 -9.64 4.00 3.30
CA GLU A 74 -10.76 3.40 2.59
C GLU A 74 -11.35 4.37 1.57
N ASP A 75 -11.57 5.63 1.97
CA ASP A 75 -12.11 6.65 1.08
C ASP A 75 -11.13 6.95 -0.07
N THR A 76 -9.83 6.98 0.21
CA THR A 76 -8.80 7.19 -0.80
C THR A 76 -8.92 6.17 -1.93
N LEU A 77 -8.99 4.89 -1.59
CA LEU A 77 -9.10 3.83 -2.60
C LEU A 77 -10.44 3.87 -3.34
N ARG A 78 -11.51 4.18 -2.64
CA ARG A 78 -12.83 4.32 -3.24
C ARG A 78 -12.85 5.46 -4.26
N GLN A 79 -12.24 6.60 -3.94
CA GLN A 79 -12.17 7.74 -4.86
C GLN A 79 -11.34 7.42 -6.10
N LEU A 80 -10.25 6.67 -5.96
CA LEU A 80 -9.47 6.23 -7.13
C LEU A 80 -10.34 5.43 -8.10
N GLN A 81 -11.18 4.56 -7.59
CA GLN A 81 -12.06 3.76 -8.42
C GLN A 81 -13.17 4.62 -9.04
N HIS A 82 -13.79 5.52 -8.27
CA HIS A 82 -14.82 6.42 -8.77
C HIS A 82 -14.31 7.33 -9.89
N LYS A 83 -13.06 7.77 -9.81
CA LYS A 83 -12.44 8.63 -10.82
C LYS A 83 -11.84 7.85 -11.98
N GLY A 84 -11.98 6.54 -12.00
CA GLY A 84 -11.50 5.70 -13.09
C GLY A 84 -9.99 5.49 -13.12
N VAL A 85 -9.28 5.84 -12.04
CA VAL A 85 -7.82 5.65 -11.94
C VAL A 85 -7.50 4.17 -11.82
N ILE A 86 -8.31 3.44 -11.05
CA ILE A 86 -8.20 1.98 -10.93
C ILE A 86 -9.54 1.34 -11.31
N SER A 87 -9.49 0.08 -11.74
CA SER A 87 -10.69 -0.66 -12.08
C SER A 87 -11.47 -1.05 -10.84
N LYS A 88 -12.75 -1.36 -11.02
CA LYS A 88 -13.60 -1.87 -9.95
C LYS A 88 -13.05 -3.21 -9.42
N ASP A 89 -12.55 -4.07 -10.30
CA ASP A 89 -11.94 -5.34 -9.92
C ASP A 89 -10.73 -5.13 -9.01
N LEU A 90 -9.84 -4.23 -9.39
CA LEU A 90 -8.67 -3.93 -8.57
C LEU A 90 -9.08 -3.34 -7.22
N TYR A 91 -10.05 -2.43 -7.24
CA TYR A 91 -10.58 -1.86 -5.99
C TYR A 91 -11.08 -2.94 -5.05
N GLN A 92 -11.85 -3.92 -5.54
CA GLN A 92 -12.35 -5.01 -4.71
C GLN A 92 -11.24 -5.84 -4.08
N LYS A 93 -10.11 -5.97 -4.77
CA LYS A 93 -8.96 -6.73 -4.27
C LYS A 93 -8.16 -5.99 -3.22
N ILE A 94 -8.09 -4.66 -3.30
CA ILE A 94 -7.21 -3.86 -2.42
C ILE A 94 -7.96 -2.99 -1.40
N LYS A 95 -9.28 -2.98 -1.42
CA LYS A 95 -10.07 -2.07 -0.56
C LYS A 95 -9.79 -2.23 0.93
N GLY A 96 -9.29 -3.39 1.37
CA GLY A 96 -8.93 -3.64 2.76
C GLY A 96 -7.49 -3.25 3.13
N LEU A 97 -6.73 -2.70 2.19
CA LEU A 97 -5.29 -2.45 2.41
C LEU A 97 -5.02 -1.50 3.56
N GLY A 98 -5.84 -0.46 3.71
CA GLY A 98 -5.69 0.51 4.81
C GLY A 98 -5.90 -0.12 6.18
N GLY A 99 -6.94 -0.94 6.31
CA GLY A 99 -7.21 -1.68 7.55
C GLY A 99 -6.09 -2.67 7.87
N PHE A 100 -5.59 -3.36 6.87
CA PHE A 100 -4.47 -4.27 7.01
C PHE A 100 -3.20 -3.54 7.49
N ARG A 101 -2.88 -2.40 6.88
CA ARG A 101 -1.75 -1.56 7.28
C ARG A 101 -1.88 -1.12 8.73
N ASN A 102 -3.08 -0.74 9.15
CA ASN A 102 -3.32 -0.31 10.52
C ASN A 102 -3.13 -1.45 11.52
N ILE A 103 -3.55 -2.66 11.17
CA ILE A 103 -3.30 -3.85 12.00
C ILE A 103 -1.80 -4.07 12.17
N LEU A 104 -1.03 -4.02 11.08
CA LEU A 104 0.41 -4.24 11.14
C LEU A 104 1.13 -3.19 11.98
N VAL A 105 0.69 -1.94 11.92
CA VAL A 105 1.33 -0.84 12.66
C VAL A 105 0.97 -0.88 14.14
N HIS A 106 -0.27 -1.23 14.49
CA HIS A 106 -0.76 -1.11 15.87
C HIS A 106 -0.76 -2.42 16.66
N ASP A 107 -0.78 -3.57 16.01
CA ASP A 107 -0.86 -4.86 16.70
C ASP A 107 0.48 -5.36 17.24
N TYR A 108 1.57 -4.74 16.85
CA TYR A 108 2.90 -5.18 17.31
C TYR A 108 3.10 -5.06 18.82
N LEU A 109 2.25 -4.30 19.47
CA LEU A 109 2.31 -4.10 20.92
C LEU A 109 1.63 -5.24 21.72
N LYS A 110 0.96 -6.15 21.04
CA LYS A 110 0.24 -7.24 21.69
C LYS A 110 1.10 -8.48 21.90
#